data_1bc82aacaa57c604ddc79d8ddce9a3fa
#
_entry.id   1bc82aacaa57c604ddc79d8ddce9a3fa
#
_cell.length_a   1.000
_cell.length_b   1.000
_cell.length_c   1.000
_cell.angle_alpha   90.00
_cell.angle_beta   90.00
_cell.angle_gamma   90.00
#
_symmetry.space_group_name_H-M   'P 1'
#
loop_
_entity.id
_entity.type
_entity.pdbx_description
1 polymer ?
#
loop_
_entity_poly.entity_id
_entity_poly.type
_entity_poly.pdbx_seq_one_letter_code
_entity_poly.pdbx_strand_id
1 'polypeptide(L)' 'MIRVLIVEDQAILRESLARSVGDQPDMTVVAAIADASDALDVALKEHPDMILM' A
#
# COMPACT_ATOMS: atom_id res chain seq x y z
N MET A 1 -9.05 -11.22 3.81
CA MET A 1 -8.26 -10.04 4.16
C MET A 1 -8.31 -9.00 3.06
N ILE A 2 -8.41 -7.75 3.43
CA ILE A 2 -8.35 -6.63 2.48
C ILE A 2 -6.89 -6.40 2.12
N ARG A 3 -6.56 -6.49 0.85
CA ARG A 3 -5.19 -6.32 0.34
C ARG A 3 -4.99 -4.85 -0.03
N VAL A 4 -4.04 -4.18 0.61
CA VAL A 4 -3.85 -2.73 0.47
C VAL A 4 -2.51 -2.43 -0.20
N LEU A 5 -2.55 -1.63 -1.25
CA LEU A 5 -1.37 -1.02 -1.86
C LEU A 5 -1.28 0.42 -1.36
N ILE A 6 -0.11 0.81 -0.85
CA ILE A 6 0.15 2.18 -0.40
C ILE A 6 1.07 2.85 -1.40
N VAL A 7 0.68 4.05 -1.84
CA VAL A 7 1.48 4.89 -2.72
C VAL A 7 1.68 6.24 -2.03
N GLU A 8 2.88 6.51 -1.55
CA GLU A 8 3.21 7.71 -0.81
C GLU A 8 4.68 8.07 -1.00
N ASP A 9 4.96 9.28 -1.47
CA ASP A 9 6.33 9.72 -1.77
C ASP A 9 7.16 10.04 -0.53
N GLN A 10 6.51 10.45 0.57
CA GLN A 10 7.21 10.74 1.82
C GLN A 10 7.45 9.45 2.61
N ALA A 11 8.72 9.10 2.82
CA ALA A 11 9.08 7.83 3.46
C ALA A 11 8.48 7.67 4.85
N ILE A 12 8.52 8.72 5.67
CA ILE A 12 8.00 8.64 7.05
C ILE A 12 6.49 8.40 7.04
N LEU A 13 5.77 9.10 6.17
CA LEU A 13 4.32 8.92 6.05
C LEU A 13 3.97 7.54 5.48
N ARG A 14 4.73 7.09 4.48
CA ARG A 14 4.55 5.77 3.89
C ARG A 14 4.71 4.67 4.94
N GLU A 15 5.75 4.76 5.78
CA GLU A 15 5.99 3.80 6.84
C GLU A 15 4.89 3.83 7.91
N SER A 16 4.42 5.04 8.26
CA SER A 16 3.34 5.22 9.22
C SER A 16 2.04 4.60 8.72
N LEU A 17 1.69 4.84 7.46
CA LEU A 17 0.50 4.24 6.85
C LEU A 17 0.60 2.72 6.80
N ALA A 18 1.75 2.19 6.42
CA ALA A 18 1.95 0.75 6.36
C ALA A 18 1.80 0.11 7.73
N ARG A 19 2.29 0.76 8.77
CA ARG A 19 2.14 0.28 10.14
C ARG A 19 0.69 0.31 10.59
N SER A 20 0.00 1.42 10.34
CA SER A 20 -1.41 1.58 10.73
C SER A 20 -2.30 0.55 10.06
N VAL A 21 -2.10 0.32 8.76
CA VAL A 21 -2.87 -0.68 8.01
C VAL A 21 -2.50 -2.09 8.49
N GLY A 22 -1.21 -2.35 8.69
CA GLY A 22 -0.73 -3.66 9.13
C GLY A 22 -1.23 -4.05 10.52
N ASP A 23 -1.58 -3.08 11.35
CA ASP A 23 -2.13 -3.33 12.69
C ASP A 23 -3.61 -3.74 12.66
N GLN A 24 -4.29 -3.56 11.52
CA GLN A 24 -5.70 -3.94 11.41
C GLN A 24 -5.84 -5.45 11.19
N PRO A 25 -6.76 -6.12 11.92
CA PRO A 25 -6.87 -7.58 11.85
C PRO A 25 -7.40 -8.09 10.51
N ASP A 26 -8.08 -7.25 9.74
CA ASP A 26 -8.72 -7.61 8.47
C ASP A 26 -8.01 -7.08 7.24
N MET A 27 -6.85 -6.45 7.41
CA MET A 27 -6.09 -5.82 6.32
C MET A 27 -4.66 -6.35 6.25
N THR A 28 -4.10 -6.32 5.05
CA THR A 28 -2.69 -6.63 4.85
C THR A 28 -2.10 -5.67 3.81
N VAL A 29 -0.88 -5.20 4.06
CA VAL A 29 -0.16 -4.36 3.09
C VAL A 29 0.54 -5.29 2.12
N VAL A 30 0.14 -5.25 0.85
CA VAL A 30 0.76 -6.07 -0.19
C VAL A 30 1.96 -5.39 -0.82
N ALA A 31 1.98 -4.06 -0.82
CA ALA A 31 3.13 -3.27 -1.24
C ALA A 31 2.99 -1.84 -0.73
N ALA A 32 4.12 -1.18 -0.50
CA ALA A 32 4.17 0.24 -0.18
C ALA A 32 5.24 0.86 -1.08
N ILE A 33 4.85 1.74 -1.97
CA ILE A 33 5.72 2.30 -2.99
C ILE A 33 5.77 3.82 -2.91
N ALA A 34 6.87 4.39 -3.38
CA ALA A 34 7.11 5.82 -3.32
C ALA A 34 6.57 6.56 -4.55
N ASP A 35 6.57 5.92 -5.69
CA ASP A 35 6.31 6.57 -6.98
C ASP A 35 5.02 6.07 -7.59
N ALA A 36 4.09 6.99 -7.84
CA ALA A 36 2.80 6.67 -8.45
C ALA A 36 2.96 6.08 -9.86
N SER A 37 4.06 6.37 -10.54
CA SER A 37 4.31 5.79 -11.87
C SER A 37 4.47 4.27 -11.85
N ASP A 38 4.83 3.70 -10.70
CA ASP A 38 4.94 2.25 -10.52
C ASP A 38 3.63 1.59 -10.10
N ALA A 39 2.61 2.38 -9.77
CA ALA A 39 1.39 1.87 -9.15
C ALA A 39 0.65 0.87 -10.04
N LEU A 40 0.58 1.14 -11.34
CA LEU A 40 -0.12 0.25 -12.26
C LEU A 40 0.53 -1.12 -12.33
N ASP A 41 1.85 -1.16 -12.49
CA ASP A 41 2.59 -2.44 -12.55
C ASP A 41 2.43 -3.24 -11.27
N VAL A 42 2.55 -2.57 -10.13
CA VAL A 42 2.40 -3.22 -8.82
C VAL A 42 0.96 -3.70 -8.62
N ALA A 43 -0.03 -2.88 -9.00
CA ALA A 43 -1.44 -3.27 -8.89
C ALA A 43 -1.76 -4.49 -9.75
N LEU A 44 -1.23 -4.55 -10.97
CA LEU A 44 -1.42 -5.69 -11.85
C LEU A 44 -0.79 -6.97 -11.31
N LYS A 45 0.33 -6.84 -10.59
CA LYS A 45 1.03 -7.97 -9.99
C LYS A 45 0.38 -8.43 -8.68
N GLU A 46 0.03 -7.48 -7.81
CA GLU A 46 -0.41 -7.78 -6.45
C GLU A 46 -1.92 -7.87 -6.29
N HIS A 47 -2.69 -7.36 -7.24
CA HIS A 47 -4.16 -7.37 -7.20
C HIS A 47 -4.72 -6.83 -5.89
N PRO A 48 -4.43 -5.57 -5.52
CA PRO A 48 -4.95 -5.02 -4.27
C PRO A 48 -6.46 -4.78 -4.36
N ASP A 49 -7.11 -4.84 -3.19
CA ASP A 49 -8.52 -4.48 -3.07
C ASP A 49 -8.68 -2.98 -2.88
N MET A 50 -7.66 -2.32 -2.33
CA MET A 50 -7.67 -0.90 -2.01
C MET A 50 -6.30 -0.29 -2.29
N ILE A 51 -6.31 0.94 -2.79
CA ILE A 51 -5.09 1.73 -3.00
C ILE A 51 -5.22 3.02 -2.19
N LEU A 52 -4.26 3.26 -1.30
CA LEU A 52 -4.15 4.52 -0.57
C LEU A 52 -3.09 5.38 -1.24
N MET A 53 -3.49 6.57 -1.65
CA MET A 53 -2.60 7.53 -2.31
C MET A 53 -2.63 8.87 -1.61
#